data_c98447ff2e07518d48355a3e46a37ed1
#
_entry.id   c98447ff2e07518d48355a3e46a37ed1
#
_cell.length_a   1.000
_cell.length_b   1.000
_cell.length_c   1.000
_cell.angle_alpha   90.00
_cell.angle_beta   90.00
_cell.angle_gamma   90.00
#
_symmetry.space_group_name_H-M   'P 1'
#
loop_
_entity.id
_entity.type
_entity.pdbx_description
1 polymer ?
#
loop_
_entity_poly.entity_id
_entity_poly.type
_entity_poly.pdbx_seq_one_letter_code
_entity_poly.pdbx_strand_id
1 'polypeptide(L)'
;MKSLLVLLVVFVLVAACGGSGASTLVKSAAPPGPLTKYRNTLSGLNANTQIDLIQNVIDFAPGAASMVHVHTSPNLATLLQGQITVKTPAGDRQAAIGEMLVEPINVPLQAVNTGSGEATVVVAFVVSHGGKATTAVAGQAAPQLPNKTLFSFTLSTPILTGPYSLVQQILEFAPGSQTPQHRHGGPGLITVLQGQVTFSRDGLVRTFNAGDSFVEMPGQTLQAFNRGSADLVLAAAFLLPDGAELTTNL
;
A
#
# COMPACT_ATOMS: atom_id res chain seq x y z
N MET A 1 47.37 35.35 60.60
CA MET A 1 47.30 36.38 59.59
C MET A 1 46.03 36.06 58.78
N LYS A 2 44.95 36.87 58.99
CA LYS A 2 43.64 36.68 58.35
C LYS A 2 43.52 37.69 57.23
N SER A 3 43.46 37.28 55.98
CA SER A 3 43.23 38.13 54.83
C SER A 3 41.72 38.30 54.62
N LEU A 4 41.27 39.55 54.66
CA LEU A 4 39.90 39.98 54.47
C LEU A 4 39.68 40.22 52.97
N LEU A 5 38.76 39.44 52.36
CA LEU A 5 38.38 39.62 50.95
C LEU A 5 37.18 40.54 50.89
N VAL A 6 37.40 41.73 50.31
CA VAL A 6 36.34 42.72 50.08
C VAL A 6 35.60 42.39 48.80
N LEU A 7 34.31 42.09 48.92
CA LEU A 7 33.43 41.83 47.79
C LEU A 7 32.83 43.14 47.28
N LEU A 8 33.24 43.57 46.08
CA LEU A 8 32.73 44.74 45.41
C LEU A 8 31.44 44.36 44.66
N VAL A 9 30.29 44.82 45.14
CA VAL A 9 29.00 44.65 44.44
C VAL A 9 28.81 45.78 43.46
N VAL A 10 28.86 45.48 42.17
CA VAL A 10 28.54 46.44 41.10
C VAL A 10 27.05 46.27 40.73
N PHE A 11 26.26 47.30 41.04
CA PHE A 11 24.88 47.39 40.55
C PHE A 11 24.90 47.83 39.09
N VAL A 12 24.47 46.95 38.17
CA VAL A 12 24.18 47.32 36.80
C VAL A 12 22.68 47.62 36.69
N LEU A 13 22.34 48.87 36.49
CA LEU A 13 20.98 49.28 36.10
C LEU A 13 20.76 48.84 34.65
N VAL A 14 19.90 47.83 34.43
CA VAL A 14 19.40 47.52 33.10
C VAL A 14 18.14 48.32 32.84
N ALA A 15 18.26 49.30 31.95
CA ALA A 15 17.10 50.01 31.43
C ALA A 15 16.26 49.06 30.56
N ALA A 16 15.05 48.76 31.00
CA ALA A 16 14.09 47.99 30.22
C ALA A 16 13.53 48.87 29.10
N CYS A 17 14.08 48.76 27.90
CA CYS A 17 13.40 49.17 26.67
C CYS A 17 12.25 48.22 26.39
N GLY A 18 11.02 48.67 26.58
CA GLY A 18 9.80 47.94 26.18
C GLY A 18 9.71 47.84 24.66
N GLY A 19 10.25 46.73 24.11
CA GLY A 19 9.97 46.33 22.76
C GLY A 19 8.75 45.41 22.79
N SER A 20 7.62 45.87 22.23
CA SER A 20 6.47 45.04 21.92
C SER A 20 6.88 44.03 20.81
N GLY A 21 7.45 42.91 21.22
CA GLY A 21 7.72 41.79 20.31
C GLY A 21 6.40 41.21 19.80
N ALA A 22 6.01 41.60 18.59
CA ALA A 22 4.96 40.86 17.88
C ALA A 22 5.42 39.42 17.72
N SER A 23 4.81 38.50 18.49
CA SER A 23 4.99 37.06 18.34
C SER A 23 4.41 36.69 16.99
N THR A 24 5.23 36.61 15.94
CA THR A 24 4.82 36.03 14.67
C THR A 24 4.57 34.57 14.93
N LEU A 25 3.30 34.16 14.97
CA LEU A 25 2.89 32.77 14.92
C LEU A 25 3.44 32.19 13.61
N VAL A 26 4.54 31.47 13.69
CA VAL A 26 5.03 30.67 12.59
C VAL A 26 3.94 29.61 12.35
N LYS A 27 3.13 29.81 11.30
CA LYS A 27 2.14 28.84 10.87
C LYS A 27 2.91 27.55 10.54
N SER A 28 2.79 26.54 11.38
CA SER A 28 3.39 25.25 11.12
C SER A 28 2.95 24.79 9.73
N ALA A 29 3.90 24.43 8.87
CA ALA A 29 3.58 23.84 7.58
C ALA A 29 2.72 22.58 7.81
N ALA A 30 1.74 22.36 6.95
CA ALA A 30 0.96 21.12 6.99
C ALA A 30 1.92 19.93 6.86
N PRO A 31 1.68 18.83 7.58
CA PRO A 31 2.48 17.63 7.42
C PRO A 31 2.51 17.19 5.95
N PRO A 32 3.63 16.66 5.46
CA PRO A 32 3.72 16.17 4.09
C PRO A 32 2.74 15.01 3.88
N GLY A 33 2.14 14.95 2.68
CA GLY A 33 1.30 13.83 2.27
C GLY A 33 2.16 12.60 1.88
N PRO A 34 1.53 11.44 1.69
CA PRO A 34 2.21 10.28 1.14
C PRO A 34 2.59 10.48 -0.33
N LEU A 35 3.67 9.82 -0.74
CA LEU A 35 4.02 9.67 -2.14
C LEU A 35 3.29 8.46 -2.73
N THR A 36 2.54 8.65 -3.81
CA THR A 36 2.06 7.52 -4.63
C THR A 36 3.21 7.05 -5.51
N LYS A 37 3.86 5.95 -5.12
CA LYS A 37 4.99 5.40 -5.86
C LYS A 37 4.57 4.73 -7.16
N TYR A 38 3.52 3.92 -7.10
CA TYR A 38 2.90 3.28 -8.27
C TYR A 38 1.37 3.37 -8.17
N ARG A 39 0.72 3.55 -9.30
CA ARG A 39 -0.73 3.46 -9.43
C ARG A 39 -1.07 2.77 -10.74
N ASN A 40 -1.74 1.64 -10.64
CA ASN A 40 -2.17 0.81 -11.74
C ASN A 40 -3.69 0.66 -11.70
N THR A 41 -4.33 0.66 -12.87
CA THR A 41 -5.79 0.58 -12.98
C THR A 41 -6.17 -0.41 -14.09
N LEU A 42 -6.95 -1.42 -13.73
CA LEU A 42 -7.59 -2.34 -14.67
C LEU A 42 -9.07 -1.98 -14.75
N SER A 43 -9.46 -1.36 -15.86
CA SER A 43 -10.83 -0.88 -16.12
C SER A 43 -11.64 -1.85 -16.97
N GLY A 44 -12.94 -1.56 -17.11
CA GLY A 44 -13.85 -2.35 -17.95
C GLY A 44 -14.29 -3.65 -17.30
N LEU A 45 -14.16 -3.77 -15.99
CA LEU A 45 -14.70 -4.89 -15.22
C LEU A 45 -16.19 -4.68 -14.99
N ASN A 46 -16.94 -5.77 -14.81
CA ASN A 46 -18.37 -5.71 -14.53
C ASN A 46 -18.74 -6.81 -13.53
N ALA A 47 -19.61 -6.48 -12.58
CA ALA A 47 -20.14 -7.45 -11.63
C ALA A 47 -21.62 -7.16 -11.35
N ASN A 48 -22.37 -8.21 -11.06
CA ASN A 48 -23.76 -8.16 -10.59
C ASN A 48 -23.97 -9.14 -9.42
N THR A 49 -22.92 -9.33 -8.63
CA THR A 49 -22.90 -10.33 -7.56
C THR A 49 -21.91 -9.92 -6.47
N GLN A 50 -21.91 -10.63 -5.39
CA GLN A 50 -20.86 -10.53 -4.38
C GLN A 50 -19.54 -11.05 -4.95
N ILE A 51 -18.48 -10.29 -4.73
CA ILE A 51 -17.12 -10.64 -5.14
C ILE A 51 -16.19 -10.52 -3.95
N ASP A 52 -15.07 -11.23 -4.04
CA ASP A 52 -13.96 -11.12 -3.10
C ASP A 52 -12.79 -10.41 -3.78
N LEU A 53 -12.26 -9.39 -3.12
CA LEU A 53 -10.99 -8.77 -3.44
C LEU A 53 -9.91 -9.47 -2.62
N ILE A 54 -9.02 -10.19 -3.28
CA ILE A 54 -7.90 -10.88 -2.65
C ILE A 54 -6.62 -10.13 -2.97
N GLN A 55 -5.82 -9.79 -1.96
CA GLN A 55 -4.50 -9.19 -2.15
C GLN A 55 -3.43 -10.11 -1.57
N ASN A 56 -2.47 -10.51 -2.40
CA ASN A 56 -1.31 -11.30 -2.03
C ASN A 56 -0.03 -10.49 -2.18
N VAL A 57 0.88 -10.66 -1.23
CA VAL A 57 2.28 -10.24 -1.35
C VAL A 57 3.13 -11.50 -1.46
N ILE A 58 3.89 -11.60 -2.54
CA ILE A 58 4.58 -12.84 -2.92
C ILE A 58 6.05 -12.53 -3.17
N ASP A 59 6.92 -13.30 -2.50
CA ASP A 59 8.36 -13.27 -2.72
C ASP A 59 8.82 -14.44 -3.56
N PHE A 60 9.82 -14.16 -4.38
CA PHE A 60 10.53 -15.11 -5.21
C PHE A 60 12.03 -14.96 -4.96
N ALA A 61 12.66 -15.93 -4.32
CA ALA A 61 14.12 -16.02 -4.27
C ALA A 61 14.69 -16.14 -5.71
N PRO A 62 15.97 -15.88 -5.93
CA PRO A 62 16.59 -16.07 -7.25
C PRO A 62 16.31 -17.49 -7.79
N GLY A 63 15.77 -17.58 -8.99
CA GLY A 63 15.36 -18.85 -9.63
C GLY A 63 14.05 -19.46 -9.12
N ALA A 64 13.40 -18.85 -8.12
CA ALA A 64 12.10 -19.33 -7.65
C ALA A 64 10.99 -19.11 -8.70
N ALA A 65 10.00 -20.00 -8.70
CA ALA A 65 8.88 -19.95 -9.62
C ALA A 65 7.55 -20.28 -8.94
N SER A 66 6.45 -19.76 -9.51
CA SER A 66 5.12 -20.26 -9.19
C SER A 66 4.92 -21.65 -9.77
N MET A 67 3.92 -22.38 -9.29
CA MET A 67 3.38 -23.52 -10.07
C MET A 67 2.87 -23.00 -11.42
N VAL A 68 2.85 -23.85 -12.43
CA VAL A 68 2.07 -23.54 -13.64
C VAL A 68 0.60 -23.53 -13.26
N HIS A 69 -0.07 -22.42 -13.51
CA HIS A 69 -1.44 -22.18 -13.05
C HIS A 69 -2.25 -21.35 -14.04
N VAL A 70 -3.54 -21.29 -13.80
CA VAL A 70 -4.49 -20.43 -14.51
C VAL A 70 -5.22 -19.53 -13.52
N HIS A 71 -5.60 -18.35 -13.98
CA HIS A 71 -6.55 -17.46 -13.33
C HIS A 71 -7.89 -17.54 -14.05
N THR A 72 -8.99 -17.65 -13.30
CA THR A 72 -10.35 -17.67 -13.87
C THR A 72 -11.03 -16.30 -13.78
N SER A 73 -10.33 -15.31 -13.25
CA SER A 73 -10.85 -14.00 -12.95
C SER A 73 -9.79 -12.91 -13.19
N PRO A 74 -10.21 -11.63 -13.34
CA PRO A 74 -9.30 -10.51 -13.50
C PRO A 74 -8.33 -10.37 -12.31
N ASN A 75 -7.09 -10.04 -12.63
CA ASN A 75 -6.07 -9.74 -11.64
C ASN A 75 -5.19 -8.58 -12.12
N LEU A 76 -4.49 -7.98 -11.17
CA LEU A 76 -3.52 -6.93 -11.41
C LEU A 76 -2.32 -7.17 -10.50
N ALA A 77 -1.15 -7.41 -11.11
CA ALA A 77 0.11 -7.58 -10.41
C ALA A 77 1.01 -6.36 -10.61
N THR A 78 1.74 -5.97 -9.55
CA THR A 78 2.77 -4.93 -9.59
C THR A 78 4.07 -5.49 -9.02
N LEU A 79 5.14 -5.46 -9.81
CA LEU A 79 6.48 -5.82 -9.37
C LEU A 79 7.06 -4.67 -8.54
N LEU A 80 7.40 -4.91 -7.27
CA LEU A 80 7.95 -3.89 -6.36
C LEU A 80 9.48 -3.84 -6.40
N GLN A 81 10.12 -4.99 -6.55
CA GLN A 81 11.57 -5.13 -6.65
C GLN A 81 11.96 -6.41 -7.40
N GLY A 82 13.21 -6.47 -7.84
CA GLY A 82 13.79 -7.64 -8.50
C GLY A 82 13.36 -7.76 -9.96
N GLN A 83 13.28 -9.00 -10.44
CA GLN A 83 12.99 -9.31 -11.84
C GLN A 83 12.10 -10.54 -11.94
N ILE A 84 10.94 -10.39 -12.56
CA ILE A 84 10.02 -11.49 -12.83
C ILE A 84 9.82 -11.63 -14.34
N THR A 85 9.89 -12.88 -14.81
CA THR A 85 9.47 -13.25 -16.16
C THR A 85 8.20 -14.09 -16.04
N VAL A 86 7.12 -13.63 -16.68
CA VAL A 86 5.86 -14.38 -16.83
C VAL A 86 5.95 -15.20 -18.11
N LYS A 87 5.90 -16.51 -17.97
CA LYS A 87 5.93 -17.49 -19.08
C LYS A 87 4.53 -17.91 -19.45
N THR A 88 4.20 -17.83 -20.72
CA THR A 88 2.90 -18.27 -21.27
C THR A 88 3.11 -19.02 -22.58
N PRO A 89 2.11 -19.76 -23.10
CA PRO A 89 2.20 -20.37 -24.43
C PRO A 89 2.42 -19.37 -25.58
N ALA A 90 2.06 -18.10 -25.37
CA ALA A 90 2.26 -17.03 -26.36
C ALA A 90 3.68 -16.45 -26.33
N GLY A 91 4.48 -16.80 -25.32
CA GLY A 91 5.84 -16.32 -25.12
C GLY A 91 6.08 -15.78 -23.72
N ASP A 92 7.33 -15.46 -23.45
CA ASP A 92 7.82 -14.95 -22.18
C ASP A 92 7.76 -13.41 -22.18
N ARG A 93 7.32 -12.85 -21.06
CA ARG A 93 7.30 -11.41 -20.81
C ARG A 93 8.01 -11.06 -19.52
N GLN A 94 9.04 -10.23 -19.60
CA GLN A 94 9.70 -9.70 -18.43
C GLN A 94 8.91 -8.50 -17.88
N ALA A 95 8.67 -8.49 -16.58
CA ALA A 95 8.03 -7.37 -15.87
C ALA A 95 9.05 -6.27 -15.56
N ALA A 96 8.68 -5.01 -15.75
CA ALA A 96 9.39 -3.87 -15.21
C ALA A 96 8.90 -3.51 -13.79
N ILE A 97 9.80 -2.95 -12.96
CA ILE A 97 9.42 -2.49 -11.61
C ILE A 97 8.37 -1.38 -11.72
N GLY A 98 7.29 -1.49 -10.95
CA GLY A 98 6.13 -0.59 -10.96
C GLY A 98 5.15 -0.82 -12.12
N GLU A 99 5.51 -1.67 -13.07
CA GLU A 99 4.65 -1.98 -14.20
C GLU A 99 3.41 -2.75 -13.79
N MET A 100 2.29 -2.40 -14.43
CA MET A 100 1.06 -3.17 -14.36
C MET A 100 1.17 -4.43 -15.22
N LEU A 101 1.06 -5.58 -14.57
CA LEU A 101 0.88 -6.85 -15.23
C LEU A 101 -0.57 -7.29 -15.06
N VAL A 102 -1.26 -7.49 -16.16
CA VAL A 102 -2.55 -8.19 -16.20
C VAL A 102 -2.28 -9.57 -16.75
N GLU A 103 -2.49 -10.59 -15.93
CA GLU A 103 -2.28 -11.95 -16.35
C GLU A 103 -3.53 -12.47 -17.06
N PRO A 104 -3.37 -13.19 -18.18
CA PRO A 104 -4.50 -13.61 -19.00
C PRO A 104 -5.39 -14.63 -18.27
N ILE A 105 -6.71 -14.52 -18.46
CA ILE A 105 -7.70 -15.44 -17.90
C ILE A 105 -7.69 -16.76 -18.70
N ASN A 106 -7.74 -17.89 -17.98
CA ASN A 106 -7.77 -19.27 -18.54
C ASN A 106 -6.58 -19.63 -19.44
N VAL A 107 -5.47 -18.91 -19.33
CA VAL A 107 -4.22 -19.25 -20.03
C VAL A 107 -3.23 -19.78 -19.00
N PRO A 108 -2.62 -20.97 -19.22
CA PRO A 108 -1.56 -21.45 -18.35
C PRO A 108 -0.39 -20.47 -18.33
N LEU A 109 0.08 -20.14 -17.14
CA LEU A 109 1.22 -19.27 -16.95
C LEU A 109 2.09 -19.70 -15.76
N GLN A 110 3.33 -19.23 -15.76
CA GLN A 110 4.26 -19.40 -14.66
C GLN A 110 5.07 -18.12 -14.47
N ALA A 111 5.07 -17.56 -13.26
CA ALA A 111 5.96 -16.47 -12.89
C ALA A 111 7.29 -17.06 -12.38
N VAL A 112 8.41 -16.52 -12.86
CA VAL A 112 9.77 -16.97 -12.52
C VAL A 112 10.63 -15.77 -12.18
N ASN A 113 11.34 -15.81 -11.06
CA ASN A 113 12.40 -14.84 -10.81
C ASN A 113 13.64 -15.21 -11.64
N THR A 114 13.88 -14.46 -12.70
CA THR A 114 15.04 -14.63 -13.59
C THR A 114 16.21 -13.71 -13.25
N GLY A 115 16.08 -12.91 -12.17
CA GLY A 115 17.12 -12.03 -11.64
C GLY A 115 18.04 -12.76 -10.64
N SER A 116 19.07 -12.04 -10.20
CA SER A 116 20.04 -12.51 -9.21
C SER A 116 19.70 -12.14 -7.76
N GLY A 117 18.72 -11.26 -7.54
CA GLY A 117 18.19 -10.84 -6.23
C GLY A 117 16.78 -11.34 -5.98
N GLU A 118 16.27 -11.12 -4.79
CA GLU A 118 14.86 -11.38 -4.47
C GLU A 118 13.93 -10.49 -5.31
N ALA A 119 12.78 -11.03 -5.66
CA ALA A 119 11.71 -10.28 -6.32
C ALA A 119 10.43 -10.35 -5.49
N THR A 120 9.76 -9.20 -5.32
CA THR A 120 8.50 -9.09 -4.59
C THR A 120 7.41 -8.55 -5.50
N VAL A 121 6.28 -9.25 -5.53
CA VAL A 121 5.10 -8.89 -6.32
C VAL A 121 3.89 -8.70 -5.40
N VAL A 122 3.13 -7.64 -5.61
CA VAL A 122 1.79 -7.47 -5.02
C VAL A 122 0.76 -7.78 -6.10
N VAL A 123 -0.12 -8.73 -5.83
CA VAL A 123 -1.19 -9.13 -6.76
C VAL A 123 -2.54 -8.91 -6.12
N ALA A 124 -3.43 -8.23 -6.82
CA ALA A 124 -4.84 -8.10 -6.45
C ALA A 124 -5.71 -8.91 -7.43
N PHE A 125 -6.60 -9.74 -6.90
CA PHE A 125 -7.54 -10.57 -7.66
C PHE A 125 -8.97 -10.16 -7.35
N VAL A 126 -9.82 -10.20 -8.36
CA VAL A 126 -11.26 -10.06 -8.19
C VAL A 126 -11.91 -11.39 -8.56
N VAL A 127 -12.42 -12.11 -7.57
CA VAL A 127 -13.05 -13.41 -7.76
C VAL A 127 -14.51 -13.40 -7.33
N SER A 128 -15.32 -14.31 -7.85
CA SER A 128 -16.65 -14.55 -7.29
C SER A 128 -16.53 -14.94 -5.82
N HIS A 129 -17.50 -14.57 -4.99
CA HIS A 129 -17.46 -14.87 -3.55
C HIS A 129 -17.19 -16.35 -3.27
N GLY A 130 -16.18 -16.62 -2.45
CA GLY A 130 -15.68 -17.96 -2.16
C GLY A 130 -14.89 -18.63 -3.31
N GLY A 131 -14.65 -17.91 -4.41
CA GLY A 131 -13.87 -18.40 -5.54
C GLY A 131 -12.36 -18.48 -5.26
N LYS A 132 -11.63 -19.17 -6.14
CA LYS A 132 -10.17 -19.27 -6.05
C LYS A 132 -9.50 -18.28 -6.98
N ALA A 133 -8.50 -17.57 -6.48
CA ALA A 133 -7.69 -16.65 -7.29
C ALA A 133 -6.83 -17.40 -8.33
N THR A 134 -6.37 -18.60 -7.98
CA THR A 134 -5.39 -19.37 -8.75
C THR A 134 -5.75 -20.86 -8.71
N THR A 135 -5.62 -21.53 -9.85
CA THR A 135 -5.79 -22.99 -9.96
C THR A 135 -4.57 -23.61 -10.65
N ALA A 136 -3.91 -24.56 -9.98
CA ALA A 136 -2.77 -25.25 -10.56
C ALA A 136 -3.20 -26.09 -11.77
N VAL A 137 -2.37 -26.12 -12.81
CA VAL A 137 -2.60 -26.96 -13.99
C VAL A 137 -2.20 -28.41 -13.66
N ALA A 138 -3.14 -29.34 -13.84
CA ALA A 138 -2.91 -30.74 -13.55
C ALA A 138 -1.79 -31.34 -14.45
N GLY A 139 -1.00 -32.26 -13.89
CA GLY A 139 0.09 -32.93 -14.59
C GLY A 139 1.37 -32.12 -14.78
N GLN A 140 1.40 -30.87 -14.30
CA GLN A 140 2.62 -30.08 -14.29
C GLN A 140 3.48 -30.40 -13.06
N ALA A 141 4.80 -30.48 -13.26
CA ALA A 141 5.73 -30.65 -12.14
C ALA A 141 5.74 -29.40 -11.23
N ALA A 142 5.84 -29.64 -9.94
CA ALA A 142 6.09 -28.55 -9.01
C ALA A 142 7.46 -27.91 -9.29
N PRO A 143 7.62 -26.59 -9.12
CA PRO A 143 8.92 -25.94 -9.25
C PRO A 143 9.89 -26.48 -8.20
N GLN A 144 11.17 -26.62 -8.56
CA GLN A 144 12.21 -27.05 -7.61
C GLN A 144 12.38 -26.04 -6.46
N LEU A 145 12.22 -24.76 -6.76
CA LEU A 145 12.21 -23.68 -5.78
C LEU A 145 10.90 -22.90 -5.92
N PRO A 146 9.90 -23.15 -5.05
CA PRO A 146 8.63 -22.44 -5.12
C PRO A 146 8.75 -21.01 -4.60
N ASN A 147 7.90 -20.12 -5.11
CA ASN A 147 7.66 -18.80 -4.52
C ASN A 147 7.03 -18.92 -3.13
N LYS A 148 7.09 -17.84 -2.37
CA LYS A 148 6.52 -17.78 -1.02
C LYS A 148 5.48 -16.66 -0.94
N THR A 149 4.25 -17.00 -0.59
CA THR A 149 3.26 -15.99 -0.21
C THR A 149 3.58 -15.50 1.21
N LEU A 150 3.92 -14.22 1.33
CA LEU A 150 4.18 -13.58 2.63
C LEU A 150 2.88 -13.22 3.33
N PHE A 151 1.97 -12.57 2.59
CA PHE A 151 0.69 -12.11 3.09
C PHE A 151 -0.41 -12.45 2.09
N SER A 152 -1.58 -12.82 2.61
CA SER A 152 -2.78 -13.08 1.81
C SER A 152 -4.00 -12.64 2.59
N PHE A 153 -4.72 -11.67 2.06
CA PHE A 153 -5.93 -11.11 2.69
C PHE A 153 -7.07 -11.08 1.70
N THR A 154 -8.28 -11.22 2.24
CA THR A 154 -9.52 -11.21 1.45
C THR A 154 -10.49 -10.21 2.05
N LEU A 155 -11.01 -9.34 1.20
CA LEU A 155 -12.16 -8.49 1.49
C LEU A 155 -13.36 -9.03 0.72
N SER A 156 -14.33 -9.60 1.45
CA SER A 156 -15.64 -9.94 0.86
C SER A 156 -16.49 -8.68 0.78
N THR A 157 -16.84 -8.28 -0.43
CA THR A 157 -17.60 -7.05 -0.66
C THR A 157 -19.10 -7.29 -0.54
N PRO A 158 -19.90 -6.24 -0.33
CA PRO A 158 -21.33 -6.27 -0.65
C PRO A 158 -21.51 -6.60 -2.15
N ILE A 159 -22.75 -6.88 -2.56
CA ILE A 159 -23.05 -7.06 -3.99
C ILE A 159 -22.63 -5.79 -4.73
N LEU A 160 -21.69 -5.94 -5.67
CA LEU A 160 -21.29 -4.89 -6.57
C LEU A 160 -22.12 -5.02 -7.84
N THR A 161 -22.72 -3.91 -8.29
CA THR A 161 -23.57 -3.88 -9.50
C THR A 161 -23.01 -2.89 -10.50
N GLY A 162 -22.90 -3.34 -11.76
CA GLY A 162 -22.46 -2.52 -12.89
C GLY A 162 -20.95 -2.49 -13.10
N PRO A 163 -20.48 -1.57 -13.96
CA PRO A 163 -19.08 -1.45 -14.32
C PRO A 163 -18.24 -0.87 -13.18
N TYR A 164 -17.00 -1.34 -13.09
CA TYR A 164 -16.03 -0.90 -12.09
C TYR A 164 -14.59 -1.08 -12.59
N SER A 165 -13.65 -0.50 -11.86
CA SER A 165 -12.21 -0.66 -12.06
C SER A 165 -11.55 -1.24 -10.81
N LEU A 166 -10.54 -2.10 -11.00
CA LEU A 166 -9.60 -2.49 -9.95
C LEU A 166 -8.43 -1.50 -9.98
N VAL A 167 -8.26 -0.75 -8.89
CA VAL A 167 -7.16 0.22 -8.73
C VAL A 167 -6.20 -0.29 -7.67
N GLN A 168 -4.93 -0.43 -8.01
CA GLN A 168 -3.87 -0.77 -7.08
C GLN A 168 -2.90 0.40 -6.92
N GLN A 169 -2.55 0.74 -5.68
CA GLN A 169 -1.58 1.77 -5.35
C GLN A 169 -0.52 1.24 -4.40
N ILE A 170 0.72 1.68 -4.59
CA ILE A 170 1.79 1.57 -3.60
C ILE A 170 2.08 2.97 -3.10
N LEU A 171 1.91 3.16 -1.80
CA LEU A 171 2.04 4.45 -1.12
C LEU A 171 3.22 4.41 -0.17
N GLU A 172 4.06 5.45 -0.21
CA GLU A 172 5.17 5.65 0.72
C GLU A 172 4.90 6.86 1.60
N PHE A 173 5.03 6.70 2.90
CA PHE A 173 4.89 7.74 3.91
C PHE A 173 6.23 7.93 4.62
N ALA A 174 6.90 9.04 4.38
CA ALA A 174 8.05 9.42 5.21
C ALA A 174 7.63 9.62 6.68
N PRO A 175 8.56 9.55 7.65
CA PRO A 175 8.25 9.86 9.05
C PRO A 175 7.53 11.21 9.20
N GLY A 176 6.42 11.22 9.96
CA GLY A 176 5.57 12.39 10.17
C GLY A 176 4.58 12.69 9.04
N SER A 177 4.59 11.93 7.94
CA SER A 177 3.61 12.09 6.85
C SER A 177 2.22 11.61 7.25
N GLN A 178 1.21 12.23 6.67
CA GLN A 178 -0.19 11.84 6.86
C GLN A 178 -1.04 12.17 5.64
N THR A 179 -2.16 11.47 5.47
CA THR A 179 -3.20 11.88 4.51
C THR A 179 -4.02 13.05 5.08
N PRO A 180 -4.64 13.88 4.24
CA PRO A 180 -5.81 14.64 4.66
C PRO A 180 -6.90 13.70 5.20
N GLN A 181 -7.90 14.23 5.90
CA GLN A 181 -9.14 13.48 6.09
C GLN A 181 -9.80 13.30 4.73
N HIS A 182 -10.24 12.09 4.43
CA HIS A 182 -10.76 11.74 3.11
C HIS A 182 -11.77 10.60 3.17
N ARG A 183 -12.41 10.34 2.03
CA ARG A 183 -13.29 9.20 1.78
C ARG A 183 -12.90 8.54 0.48
N HIS A 184 -13.22 7.25 0.34
CA HIS A 184 -13.08 6.51 -0.91
C HIS A 184 -14.44 6.26 -1.56
N GLY A 185 -14.45 6.25 -2.91
CA GLY A 185 -15.66 5.97 -3.69
C GLY A 185 -15.97 4.49 -3.85
N GLY A 186 -15.05 3.62 -3.46
CA GLY A 186 -15.20 2.17 -3.48
C GLY A 186 -14.54 1.47 -2.30
N PRO A 187 -14.87 0.20 -2.02
CA PRO A 187 -14.23 -0.56 -0.95
C PRO A 187 -12.75 -0.82 -1.28
N GLY A 188 -11.91 -0.73 -0.26
CA GLY A 188 -10.46 -0.92 -0.35
C GLY A 188 -9.92 -1.94 0.64
N LEU A 189 -8.91 -2.68 0.24
CA LEU A 189 -8.11 -3.60 1.04
C LEU A 189 -6.69 -3.07 1.09
N ILE A 190 -6.21 -2.74 2.27
CA ILE A 190 -4.91 -2.14 2.50
C ILE A 190 -4.03 -3.12 3.28
N THR A 191 -2.81 -3.36 2.79
CA THR A 191 -1.79 -4.19 3.45
C THR A 191 -0.59 -3.33 3.80
N VAL A 192 -0.12 -3.41 5.04
CA VAL A 192 1.12 -2.77 5.48
C VAL A 192 2.30 -3.63 5.03
N LEU A 193 3.09 -3.13 4.08
CA LEU A 193 4.27 -3.83 3.56
C LEU A 193 5.49 -3.58 4.43
N GLN A 194 5.63 -2.37 4.97
CA GLN A 194 6.76 -1.94 5.78
C GLN A 194 6.32 -0.89 6.80
N GLY A 195 6.93 -0.89 7.98
CA GLY A 195 6.69 0.10 9.02
C GLY A 195 5.40 -0.13 9.79
N GLN A 196 4.81 0.97 10.24
CA GLN A 196 3.61 0.97 11.08
C GLN A 196 2.71 2.15 10.69
N VAL A 197 1.43 1.90 10.43
CA VAL A 197 0.43 2.93 10.21
C VAL A 197 -0.42 3.15 11.45
N THR A 198 -0.57 4.42 11.87
CA THR A 198 -1.67 4.82 12.75
C THR A 198 -2.84 5.25 11.86
N PHE A 199 -3.95 4.56 11.97
CA PHE A 199 -5.11 4.73 11.10
C PHE A 199 -6.34 5.18 11.90
N SER A 200 -6.97 6.25 11.46
CA SER A 200 -8.22 6.77 12.00
C SER A 200 -9.37 6.48 11.04
N ARG A 201 -10.43 5.87 11.55
CA ARG A 201 -11.67 5.61 10.83
C ARG A 201 -12.86 6.06 11.67
N ASP A 202 -13.60 7.06 11.20
CA ASP A 202 -14.72 7.68 11.89
C ASP A 202 -14.38 8.09 13.34
N GLY A 203 -13.14 8.62 13.53
CA GLY A 203 -12.58 9.01 14.82
C GLY A 203 -12.00 7.88 15.67
N LEU A 204 -12.20 6.62 15.31
CA LEU A 204 -11.59 5.48 15.98
C LEU A 204 -10.17 5.25 15.45
N VAL A 205 -9.19 5.28 16.35
CA VAL A 205 -7.77 5.15 16.00
C VAL A 205 -7.28 3.75 16.31
N ARG A 206 -6.59 3.14 15.34
CA ARG A 206 -5.90 1.85 15.46
C ARG A 206 -4.51 1.92 14.86
N THR A 207 -3.65 1.00 15.26
CA THR A 207 -2.31 0.85 14.71
C THR A 207 -2.20 -0.52 14.04
N PHE A 208 -1.58 -0.55 12.84
CA PHE A 208 -1.31 -1.76 12.08
C PHE A 208 0.17 -1.81 11.75
N ASN A 209 0.79 -2.98 11.88
CA ASN A 209 2.20 -3.22 11.63
C ASN A 209 2.42 -3.89 10.27
N ALA A 210 3.66 -3.94 9.81
CA ALA A 210 4.01 -4.73 8.63
C ALA A 210 3.47 -6.17 8.76
N GLY A 211 2.77 -6.64 7.73
CA GLY A 211 2.06 -7.90 7.71
C GLY A 211 0.60 -7.83 8.12
N ASP A 212 0.14 -6.72 8.70
CA ASP A 212 -1.28 -6.51 8.98
C ASP A 212 -2.02 -5.97 7.74
N SER A 213 -3.35 -6.15 7.74
CA SER A 213 -4.25 -5.60 6.74
C SER A 213 -5.49 -4.99 7.38
N PHE A 214 -6.08 -4.01 6.71
CA PHE A 214 -7.33 -3.40 7.11
C PHE A 214 -8.17 -3.02 5.89
N VAL A 215 -9.44 -2.75 6.11
CA VAL A 215 -10.37 -2.40 5.05
C VAL A 215 -10.85 -0.96 5.20
N GLU A 216 -11.09 -0.31 4.07
CA GLU A 216 -11.68 1.01 3.95
C GLU A 216 -12.96 0.90 3.14
N MET A 217 -14.08 1.33 3.72
CA MET A 217 -15.39 1.21 3.08
C MET A 217 -15.90 2.58 2.64
N PRO A 218 -16.68 2.66 1.55
CA PRO A 218 -17.29 3.91 1.13
C PRO A 218 -18.07 4.58 2.27
N GLY A 219 -18.02 5.91 2.30
CA GLY A 219 -18.73 6.72 3.30
C GLY A 219 -17.99 6.91 4.63
N GLN A 220 -16.97 6.12 4.92
CA GLN A 220 -16.15 6.29 6.12
C GLN A 220 -15.22 7.52 5.99
N THR A 221 -15.03 8.25 7.08
CA THR A 221 -14.01 9.31 7.16
C THR A 221 -12.71 8.71 7.67
N LEU A 222 -11.67 8.80 6.84
CA LEU A 222 -10.42 8.08 6.98
C LEU A 222 -9.25 9.06 7.09
N GLN A 223 -8.22 8.66 7.84
CA GLN A 223 -6.93 9.34 7.87
C GLN A 223 -5.82 8.37 8.27
N ALA A 224 -4.73 8.35 7.53
CA ALA A 224 -3.55 7.54 7.80
C ALA A 224 -2.37 8.42 8.20
N PHE A 225 -1.56 7.94 9.16
CA PHE A 225 -0.39 8.65 9.69
C PHE A 225 0.80 7.69 9.77
N ASN A 226 1.97 8.14 9.35
CA ASN A 226 3.23 7.54 9.76
C ASN A 226 3.74 8.28 11.01
N ARG A 227 3.51 7.71 12.19
CA ARG A 227 4.02 8.23 13.47
C ARG A 227 5.33 7.57 13.90
N GLY A 228 5.86 6.68 13.08
CA GLY A 228 7.14 6.01 13.30
C GLY A 228 8.34 6.88 12.88
N SER A 229 9.54 6.35 13.09
CA SER A 229 10.82 6.96 12.69
C SER A 229 11.38 6.41 11.38
N ALA A 230 10.74 5.40 10.80
CA ALA A 230 11.09 4.79 9.51
C ALA A 230 9.96 4.99 8.50
N ASP A 231 10.25 4.79 7.23
CA ASP A 231 9.24 4.84 6.17
C ASP A 231 8.17 3.76 6.36
N LEU A 232 6.93 4.15 6.11
CA LEU A 232 5.78 3.26 6.02
C LEU A 232 5.45 3.04 4.54
N VAL A 233 5.27 1.79 4.15
CA VAL A 233 4.84 1.42 2.78
C VAL A 233 3.54 0.64 2.86
N LEU A 234 2.54 1.09 2.11
CA LEU A 234 1.23 0.46 2.00
C LEU A 234 1.00 -0.03 0.57
N ALA A 235 0.43 -1.23 0.43
CA ALA A 235 -0.25 -1.66 -0.79
C ALA A 235 -1.75 -1.54 -0.59
N ALA A 236 -2.42 -0.78 -1.45
CA ALA A 236 -3.86 -0.56 -1.40
C ALA A 236 -4.50 -1.02 -2.71
N ALA A 237 -5.54 -1.85 -2.62
CA ALA A 237 -6.34 -2.28 -3.76
C ALA A 237 -7.80 -1.88 -3.55
N PHE A 238 -8.41 -1.24 -4.55
CA PHE A 238 -9.77 -0.71 -4.49
C PHE A 238 -10.61 -1.25 -5.64
N LEU A 239 -11.88 -1.52 -5.34
CA LEU A 239 -12.92 -1.75 -6.35
C LEU A 239 -13.70 -0.46 -6.53
N LEU A 240 -13.41 0.27 -7.59
CA LEU A 240 -13.95 1.60 -7.82
C LEU A 240 -15.08 1.55 -8.85
N PRO A 241 -16.35 1.79 -8.47
CA PRO A 241 -17.45 1.91 -9.41
C PRO A 241 -17.15 3.00 -10.46
N ASP A 242 -17.59 2.78 -11.72
CA ASP A 242 -17.38 3.76 -12.78
C ASP A 242 -18.03 5.11 -12.43
N GLY A 243 -17.30 6.17 -12.71
CA GLY A 243 -17.70 7.54 -12.36
C GLY A 243 -17.46 7.96 -10.93
N ALA A 244 -17.04 7.03 -10.02
CA ALA A 244 -16.65 7.39 -8.67
C ALA A 244 -15.20 7.88 -8.60
N GLU A 245 -14.95 8.89 -7.76
CA GLU A 245 -13.58 9.31 -7.45
C GLU A 245 -12.95 8.33 -6.45
N LEU A 246 -11.68 7.97 -6.69
CA LEU A 246 -10.98 7.08 -5.76
C LEU A 246 -10.87 7.70 -4.38
N THR A 247 -10.54 8.99 -4.29
CA THR A 247 -10.32 9.70 -3.02
C THR A 247 -10.89 11.11 -3.11
N THR A 248 -11.74 11.48 -2.17
CA THR A 248 -12.28 12.84 -1.97
C THR A 248 -11.80 13.36 -0.63
N ASN A 249 -11.04 14.45 -0.64
CA ASN A 249 -10.59 15.13 0.58
C ASN A 249 -11.75 15.89 1.24
N LEU A 250 -11.75 15.96 2.57
CA LEU A 250 -12.76 16.63 3.40
C LEU A 250 -12.25 17.95 3.97
#